data_2a3ea91b93657749ca6388cb3dc15006
#
_entry.id   2a3ea91b93657749ca6388cb3dc15006
#
_cell.length_a   1.000
_cell.length_b   1.000
_cell.length_c   1.000
_cell.angle_alpha   90.00
_cell.angle_beta   90.00
_cell.angle_gamma   90.00
#
_symmetry.space_group_name_H-M   'P 1'
#
loop_
_entity.id
_entity.type
_entity.pdbx_description
1 polymer ?
#
loop_
_entity_poly.entity_id
_entity_poly.type
_entity_poly.pdbx_seq_one_letter_code
_entity_poly.pdbx_strand_id
1 'polypeptide(L)'
;MTEKVELTPELLRELQLKQLDMLVYFRDFCEKNNLTFYLIGGALIGALRNGGFVPWDDDVDVMLPREDYEKLDKLWHEQGADGRFRLLKTDSDMFTGNIFMTVTDTNYTMVKTNQTEVDIPHGLVLDVFPLDVCPDSRFARKMQYVWTMLYSLFLAQVVPEKHGGIVGAGSKALLSIFRGKKLREKIWRTAEKHMIKYR
;
A
#
# COMPACT_ATOMS: atom_id res chain seq x y z
N MET A 1 -11.84 7.98 22.35
CA MET A 1 -11.62 6.52 22.52
C MET A 1 -12.23 5.85 21.31
N THR A 2 -11.44 5.32 20.39
CA THR A 2 -11.94 4.52 19.26
C THR A 2 -12.31 3.14 19.79
N GLU A 3 -13.59 2.83 19.76
CA GLU A 3 -14.10 1.51 20.13
C GLU A 3 -13.63 0.49 19.08
N LYS A 4 -13.03 -0.62 19.53
CA LYS A 4 -12.68 -1.71 18.61
C LYS A 4 -13.97 -2.38 18.18
N VAL A 5 -14.28 -2.29 16.89
CA VAL A 5 -15.42 -2.99 16.30
C VAL A 5 -15.01 -4.44 16.05
N GLU A 6 -15.78 -5.38 16.60
CA GLU A 6 -15.65 -6.80 16.26
C GLU A 6 -16.45 -7.07 14.98
N LEU A 7 -15.80 -7.64 13.98
CA LEU A 7 -16.43 -7.94 12.70
C LEU A 7 -17.34 -9.17 12.85
N THR A 8 -18.66 -8.95 12.98
CA THR A 8 -19.63 -10.03 12.83
C THR A 8 -19.69 -10.48 11.38
N PRO A 9 -20.19 -11.71 11.08
CA PRO A 9 -20.33 -12.18 9.70
C PRO A 9 -21.16 -11.23 8.81
N GLU A 10 -22.19 -10.61 9.35
CA GLU A 10 -23.05 -9.65 8.65
C GLU A 10 -22.29 -8.37 8.32
N LEU A 11 -21.57 -7.82 9.29
CA LEU A 11 -20.75 -6.62 9.11
C LEU A 11 -19.59 -6.87 8.15
N LEU A 12 -18.97 -8.04 8.24
CA LEU A 12 -17.93 -8.45 7.29
C LEU A 12 -18.47 -8.52 5.86
N ARG A 13 -19.67 -9.09 5.69
CA ARG A 13 -20.30 -9.15 4.37
C ARG A 13 -20.63 -7.76 3.82
N GLU A 14 -21.11 -6.86 4.67
CA GLU A 14 -21.34 -5.47 4.27
C GLU A 14 -20.04 -4.79 3.84
N LEU A 15 -18.96 -4.95 4.60
CA LEU A 15 -17.63 -4.46 4.28
C LEU A 15 -17.16 -4.97 2.90
N GLN A 16 -17.24 -6.28 2.66
CA GLN A 16 -16.89 -6.91 1.39
C GLN A 16 -17.66 -6.30 0.20
N LEU A 17 -18.96 -6.03 0.36
CA LEU A 17 -19.77 -5.42 -0.70
C LEU A 17 -19.33 -3.97 -1.00
N LYS A 18 -18.95 -3.20 0.03
CA LYS A 18 -18.41 -1.84 -0.15
C LYS A 18 -17.04 -1.85 -0.82
N GLN A 19 -16.19 -2.80 -0.44
CA GLN A 19 -14.88 -2.99 -1.09
C GLN A 19 -15.04 -3.47 -2.54
N LEU A 20 -16.05 -4.28 -2.85
CA LEU A 20 -16.37 -4.63 -4.24
C LEU A 20 -16.75 -3.40 -5.06
N ASP A 21 -17.55 -2.48 -4.52
CA ASP A 21 -17.89 -1.20 -5.16
C ASP A 21 -16.63 -0.36 -5.44
N MET A 22 -15.70 -0.29 -4.49
CA MET A 22 -14.40 0.34 -4.68
C MET A 22 -13.58 -0.32 -5.79
N LEU A 23 -13.52 -1.67 -5.81
CA LEU A 23 -12.80 -2.43 -6.82
C LEU A 23 -13.39 -2.22 -8.23
N VAL A 24 -14.71 -2.17 -8.35
CA VAL A 24 -15.40 -1.86 -9.61
C VAL A 24 -15.02 -0.46 -10.10
N TYR A 25 -15.08 0.54 -9.24
CA TYR A 25 -14.66 1.90 -9.58
C TYR A 25 -13.19 1.95 -10.00
N PHE A 26 -12.31 1.27 -9.27
CA PHE A 26 -10.88 1.19 -9.60
C PHE A 26 -10.63 0.51 -10.94
N ARG A 27 -11.34 -0.59 -11.22
CA ARG A 27 -11.30 -1.26 -12.52
C ARG A 27 -11.68 -0.31 -13.65
N ASP A 28 -12.82 0.37 -13.52
CA ASP A 28 -13.34 1.27 -14.54
C ASP A 28 -12.37 2.45 -14.81
N PHE A 29 -11.73 2.95 -13.73
CA PHE A 29 -10.67 3.95 -13.85
C PHE A 29 -9.45 3.41 -14.60
N CYS A 30 -8.99 2.21 -14.26
CA CYS A 30 -7.86 1.56 -14.93
C CYS A 30 -8.15 1.27 -16.41
N GLU A 31 -9.33 0.71 -16.74
CA GLU A 31 -9.74 0.43 -18.10
C GLU A 31 -9.81 1.72 -18.95
N LYS A 32 -10.42 2.77 -18.45
CA LYS A 32 -10.50 4.08 -19.10
C LYS A 32 -9.11 4.65 -19.44
N ASN A 33 -8.11 4.37 -18.59
CA ASN A 33 -6.77 4.92 -18.73
C ASN A 33 -5.75 3.93 -19.30
N ASN A 34 -6.17 2.76 -19.78
CA ASN A 34 -5.32 1.68 -20.27
C ASN A 34 -4.24 1.26 -19.28
N LEU A 35 -4.61 1.14 -17.99
CA LEU A 35 -3.75 0.64 -16.94
C LEU A 35 -4.06 -0.84 -16.68
N THR A 36 -3.03 -1.64 -16.54
CA THR A 36 -3.15 -3.06 -16.19
C THR A 36 -3.03 -3.24 -14.68
N PHE A 37 -3.97 -3.98 -14.08
CA PHE A 37 -3.87 -4.39 -12.70
C PHE A 37 -4.23 -5.87 -12.53
N TYR A 38 -3.81 -6.44 -11.41
CA TYR A 38 -4.06 -7.82 -11.03
C TYR A 38 -4.57 -7.88 -9.59
N LEU A 39 -5.51 -8.78 -9.32
CA LEU A 39 -5.86 -9.14 -7.95
C LEU A 39 -4.71 -9.93 -7.32
N ILE A 40 -4.48 -9.74 -6.03
CA ILE A 40 -3.50 -10.51 -5.26
C ILE A 40 -4.09 -11.02 -3.94
N GLY A 41 -3.32 -11.86 -3.23
CA GLY A 41 -3.69 -12.30 -1.88
C GLY A 41 -5.05 -12.98 -1.82
N GLY A 42 -5.81 -12.60 -0.81
CA GLY A 42 -7.17 -13.10 -0.55
C GLY A 42 -8.15 -12.80 -1.68
N ALA A 43 -8.08 -11.61 -2.26
CA ALA A 43 -8.92 -11.20 -3.37
C ALA A 43 -8.78 -12.12 -4.59
N LEU A 44 -7.55 -12.51 -4.98
CA LEU A 44 -7.30 -13.45 -6.08
C LEU A 44 -7.78 -14.87 -5.73
N ILE A 45 -7.46 -15.34 -4.52
CA ILE A 45 -7.88 -16.68 -4.06
C ILE A 45 -9.40 -16.75 -4.04
N GLY A 46 -10.07 -15.76 -3.51
CA GLY A 46 -11.52 -15.68 -3.44
C GLY A 46 -12.17 -15.68 -4.83
N ALA A 47 -11.66 -14.89 -5.77
CA ALA A 47 -12.15 -14.84 -7.14
C ALA A 47 -12.07 -16.20 -7.82
N LEU A 48 -10.93 -16.92 -7.69
CA LEU A 48 -10.71 -18.20 -8.35
C LEU A 48 -11.44 -19.38 -7.69
N ARG A 49 -11.56 -19.40 -6.36
CA ARG A 49 -12.06 -20.55 -5.60
C ARG A 49 -13.51 -20.40 -5.16
N ASN A 50 -13.94 -19.17 -4.85
CA ASN A 50 -15.24 -18.88 -4.27
C ASN A 50 -16.17 -18.13 -5.23
N GLY A 51 -15.67 -17.66 -6.38
CA GLY A 51 -16.42 -16.77 -7.27
C GLY A 51 -16.74 -15.42 -6.63
N GLY A 52 -15.92 -14.97 -5.66
CA GLY A 52 -16.10 -13.76 -4.87
C GLY A 52 -15.04 -13.66 -3.80
N PHE A 53 -15.40 -13.13 -2.63
CA PHE A 53 -14.47 -13.05 -1.50
C PHE A 53 -14.21 -14.40 -0.83
N VAL A 54 -13.05 -14.55 -0.23
CA VAL A 54 -12.86 -15.55 0.82
C VAL A 54 -13.78 -15.18 1.99
N PRO A 55 -14.54 -16.14 2.60
CA PRO A 55 -15.59 -15.82 3.56
C PRO A 55 -15.18 -15.02 4.80
N TRP A 56 -13.91 -15.06 5.17
CA TRP A 56 -13.35 -14.38 6.36
C TRP A 56 -12.37 -13.26 6.01
N ASP A 57 -12.26 -12.91 4.73
CA ASP A 57 -11.34 -11.88 4.26
C ASP A 57 -11.98 -10.49 4.37
N ASP A 58 -11.25 -9.52 4.90
CA ASP A 58 -11.75 -8.18 5.21
C ASP A 58 -11.05 -7.07 4.40
N ASP A 59 -10.23 -7.44 3.42
CA ASP A 59 -9.53 -6.51 2.55
C ASP A 59 -9.55 -6.89 1.06
N VAL A 60 -9.18 -5.95 0.21
CA VAL A 60 -8.97 -6.14 -1.23
C VAL A 60 -7.64 -5.53 -1.61
N ASP A 61 -6.77 -6.38 -2.13
CA ASP A 61 -5.46 -6.01 -2.59
C ASP A 61 -5.34 -6.17 -4.11
N VAL A 62 -4.72 -5.17 -4.74
CA VAL A 62 -4.36 -5.21 -6.17
C VAL A 62 -2.90 -4.87 -6.37
N MET A 63 -2.33 -5.30 -7.49
CA MET A 63 -1.00 -4.88 -7.90
C MET A 63 -1.00 -4.39 -9.35
N LEU A 64 -0.14 -3.43 -9.65
CA LEU A 64 0.11 -2.92 -10.99
C LEU A 64 1.59 -3.07 -11.35
N PRO A 65 1.92 -3.39 -12.63
CA PRO A 65 3.28 -3.20 -13.12
C PRO A 65 3.79 -1.80 -12.78
N ARG A 66 5.07 -1.65 -12.45
CA ARG A 66 5.64 -0.37 -11.97
C ARG A 66 5.28 0.82 -12.86
N GLU A 67 5.32 0.65 -14.16
CA GLU A 67 5.00 1.74 -15.11
C GLU A 67 3.55 2.19 -14.99
N ASP A 68 2.61 1.27 -14.84
CA ASP A 68 1.20 1.57 -14.68
C ASP A 68 0.88 2.10 -13.28
N TYR A 69 1.61 1.63 -12.27
CA TYR A 69 1.55 2.17 -10.91
C TYR A 69 1.97 3.66 -10.86
N GLU A 70 3.05 4.04 -11.53
CA GLU A 70 3.49 5.43 -11.62
C GLU A 70 2.51 6.30 -12.44
N LYS A 71 1.93 5.75 -13.53
CA LYS A 71 0.89 6.44 -14.30
C LYS A 71 -0.40 6.62 -13.49
N LEU A 72 -0.80 5.63 -12.70
CA LEU A 72 -1.99 5.70 -11.84
C LEU A 72 -1.92 6.92 -10.92
N ASP A 73 -0.81 7.12 -10.22
CA ASP A 73 -0.59 8.25 -9.32
C ASP A 73 -0.83 9.59 -10.04
N LYS A 74 -0.20 9.78 -11.19
CA LYS A 74 -0.32 10.97 -12.00
C LYS A 74 -1.75 11.20 -12.52
N LEU A 75 -2.33 10.17 -13.13
CA LEU A 75 -3.67 10.25 -13.73
C LEU A 75 -4.76 10.48 -12.68
N TRP A 76 -4.61 9.90 -11.48
CA TRP A 76 -5.56 10.11 -10.41
C TRP A 76 -5.58 11.56 -9.94
N HIS A 77 -4.42 12.21 -9.85
CA HIS A 77 -4.32 13.63 -9.52
C HIS A 77 -4.83 14.56 -10.64
N GLU A 78 -4.60 14.19 -11.90
CA GLU A 78 -5.01 15.00 -13.06
C GLU A 78 -6.51 14.92 -13.35
N GLN A 79 -7.11 13.74 -13.25
CA GLN A 79 -8.52 13.53 -13.63
C GLN A 79 -9.48 13.74 -12.47
N GLY A 80 -8.96 13.76 -11.24
CA GLY A 80 -9.74 13.85 -10.03
C GLY A 80 -10.65 12.63 -9.84
N ALA A 81 -10.62 12.03 -8.67
CA ALA A 81 -11.75 11.26 -8.25
C ALA A 81 -12.91 12.23 -7.97
N ASP A 82 -14.15 11.75 -8.05
CA ASP A 82 -15.39 12.47 -7.75
C ASP A 82 -15.48 13.04 -6.31
N GLY A 83 -14.38 13.08 -5.58
CA GLY A 83 -14.26 13.51 -4.18
C GLY A 83 -14.55 12.38 -3.18
N ARG A 84 -15.20 11.29 -3.59
CA ARG A 84 -15.46 10.10 -2.77
C ARG A 84 -14.21 9.26 -2.57
N PHE A 85 -13.51 8.93 -3.66
CA PHE A 85 -12.31 8.10 -3.64
C PHE A 85 -11.04 8.93 -3.70
N ARG A 86 -10.16 8.78 -2.73
CA ARG A 86 -8.89 9.48 -2.68
C ARG A 86 -7.74 8.50 -2.77
N LEU A 87 -6.75 8.82 -3.60
CA LEU A 87 -5.49 8.06 -3.65
C LEU A 87 -4.52 8.65 -2.61
N LEU A 88 -4.09 7.81 -1.69
CA LEU A 88 -3.14 8.16 -0.64
C LEU A 88 -1.78 7.51 -0.94
N LYS A 89 -0.73 8.30 -0.81
CA LYS A 89 0.66 7.86 -0.99
C LYS A 89 1.55 8.65 -0.04
N THR A 90 2.57 8.00 0.49
CA THR A 90 3.61 8.73 1.23
C THR A 90 4.49 9.53 0.26
N ASP A 91 4.51 10.86 0.42
CA ASP A 91 5.33 11.78 -0.35
C ASP A 91 5.89 12.91 0.53
N SER A 92 6.22 14.09 -0.06
CA SER A 92 6.70 15.26 0.67
C SER A 92 5.64 15.89 1.56
N ASP A 93 4.37 15.83 1.16
CA ASP A 93 3.26 16.55 1.75
C ASP A 93 2.42 15.66 2.68
N MET A 94 2.30 14.38 2.35
CA MET A 94 1.52 13.40 3.09
C MET A 94 2.39 12.23 3.56
N PHE A 95 2.25 11.84 4.82
CA PHE A 95 2.85 10.63 5.38
C PHE A 95 1.76 9.64 5.76
N THR A 96 1.63 8.55 5.01
CA THR A 96 0.62 7.51 5.27
C THR A 96 1.14 6.36 6.14
N GLY A 97 2.46 6.22 6.25
CA GLY A 97 3.11 5.05 6.87
C GLY A 97 3.11 3.78 6.00
N ASN A 98 2.42 3.80 4.86
CA ASN A 98 2.38 2.67 3.93
C ASN A 98 3.49 2.79 2.88
N ILE A 99 4.02 1.64 2.44
CA ILE A 99 5.03 1.53 1.38
C ILE A 99 4.41 1.39 -0.03
N PHE A 100 3.10 1.47 -0.13
CA PHE A 100 2.28 1.34 -1.32
C PHE A 100 1.20 2.43 -1.34
N MET A 101 0.51 2.59 -2.46
CA MET A 101 -0.65 3.47 -2.55
C MET A 101 -1.90 2.81 -1.96
N THR A 102 -2.83 3.63 -1.51
CA THR A 102 -4.11 3.18 -0.98
C THR A 102 -5.22 4.04 -1.56
N VAL A 103 -6.22 3.43 -2.20
CA VAL A 103 -7.46 4.12 -2.53
C VAL A 103 -8.37 4.08 -1.31
N THR A 104 -8.87 5.24 -0.90
CA THR A 104 -9.71 5.39 0.30
C THR A 104 -11.08 5.92 -0.07
N ASP A 105 -12.15 5.23 0.35
CA ASP A 105 -13.53 5.72 0.26
C ASP A 105 -13.84 6.59 1.48
N THR A 106 -13.96 7.89 1.26
CA THR A 106 -14.16 8.89 2.33
C THR A 106 -15.62 9.00 2.82
N ASN A 107 -16.54 8.27 2.21
CA ASN A 107 -17.92 8.18 2.69
C ASN A 107 -18.07 7.32 3.96
N TYR A 108 -17.02 6.59 4.31
CA TYR A 108 -16.96 5.77 5.51
C TYR A 108 -15.79 6.21 6.39
N THR A 109 -15.89 5.94 7.68
CA THR A 109 -14.76 6.16 8.60
C THR A 109 -14.32 4.82 9.16
N MET A 110 -13.11 4.41 8.77
CA MET A 110 -12.45 3.23 9.32
C MET A 110 -11.00 3.60 9.67
N VAL A 111 -10.66 3.50 10.95
CA VAL A 111 -9.35 3.86 11.45
C VAL A 111 -8.57 2.59 11.79
N LYS A 112 -7.50 2.31 11.05
CA LYS A 112 -6.59 1.19 11.39
C LYS A 112 -5.89 1.51 12.73
N THR A 113 -5.78 0.53 13.63
CA THR A 113 -5.20 0.72 14.98
C THR A 113 -3.78 1.27 14.99
N ASN A 114 -3.02 1.03 13.95
CA ASN A 114 -1.66 1.53 13.77
C ASN A 114 -1.59 2.91 13.08
N GLN A 115 -2.72 3.51 12.72
CA GLN A 115 -2.82 4.79 12.03
C GLN A 115 -3.65 5.83 12.78
N THR A 116 -3.97 5.60 14.04
CA THR A 116 -4.78 6.51 14.86
C THR A 116 -4.18 7.91 15.04
N GLU A 117 -2.87 8.05 14.93
CA GLU A 117 -2.15 9.32 15.10
C GLU A 117 -1.67 9.91 13.75
N VAL A 118 -2.04 9.30 12.63
CA VAL A 118 -1.64 9.77 11.31
C VAL A 118 -2.72 10.68 10.74
N ASP A 119 -2.34 11.89 10.36
CA ASP A 119 -3.26 12.89 9.77
C ASP A 119 -3.48 12.58 8.28
N ILE A 120 -4.35 11.61 8.02
CA ILE A 120 -4.77 11.19 6.68
C ILE A 120 -6.28 10.99 6.66
N PRO A 121 -6.93 11.03 5.49
CA PRO A 121 -8.30 10.59 5.36
C PRO A 121 -8.44 9.12 5.77
N HIS A 122 -9.26 8.87 6.78
CA HIS A 122 -9.60 7.53 7.24
C HIS A 122 -10.90 7.07 6.59
N GLY A 123 -10.86 5.93 5.93
CA GLY A 123 -12.03 5.36 5.25
C GLY A 123 -11.85 3.88 4.96
N LEU A 124 -12.75 3.30 4.19
CA LEU A 124 -12.52 1.96 3.64
C LEU A 124 -11.37 2.02 2.64
N VAL A 125 -10.57 0.98 2.58
CA VAL A 125 -9.33 0.98 1.81
C VAL A 125 -9.29 -0.15 0.79
N LEU A 126 -8.64 0.13 -0.35
CA LEU A 126 -8.17 -0.80 -1.35
C LEU A 126 -6.67 -0.55 -1.50
N ASP A 127 -5.87 -1.53 -1.14
CA ASP A 127 -4.41 -1.39 -1.15
C ASP A 127 -3.84 -1.74 -2.53
N VAL A 128 -2.98 -0.84 -3.05
CA VAL A 128 -2.47 -0.88 -4.43
C VAL A 128 -0.96 -1.04 -4.39
N PHE A 129 -0.47 -2.22 -4.74
CA PHE A 129 0.94 -2.57 -4.68
C PHE A 129 1.66 -2.39 -6.01
N PRO A 130 2.92 -1.93 -6.03
CA PRO A 130 3.74 -1.96 -7.23
C PRO A 130 4.30 -3.36 -7.49
N LEU A 131 4.31 -3.79 -8.74
CA LEU A 131 4.98 -4.99 -9.21
C LEU A 131 6.28 -4.60 -9.92
N ASP A 132 7.40 -4.87 -9.29
CA ASP A 132 8.72 -4.56 -9.81
C ASP A 132 9.39 -5.75 -10.49
N VAL A 133 10.17 -5.48 -11.53
CA VAL A 133 10.96 -6.51 -12.21
C VAL A 133 12.08 -7.02 -11.30
N CYS A 134 12.18 -8.34 -11.19
CA CYS A 134 13.25 -9.02 -10.48
C CYS A 134 14.40 -9.31 -11.45
N PRO A 135 15.62 -8.85 -11.20
CA PRO A 135 16.75 -9.11 -12.10
C PRO A 135 17.20 -10.57 -12.09
N ASP A 136 17.71 -11.08 -13.21
CA ASP A 136 18.18 -12.46 -13.33
C ASP A 136 19.44 -12.76 -12.50
N SER A 137 20.34 -11.79 -12.39
CA SER A 137 21.57 -11.93 -11.61
C SER A 137 21.30 -12.09 -10.12
N ARG A 138 21.84 -13.15 -9.51
CA ARG A 138 21.73 -13.38 -8.06
C ARG A 138 22.30 -12.23 -7.22
N PHE A 139 23.38 -11.59 -7.68
CA PHE A 139 23.96 -10.44 -7.01
C PHE A 139 23.02 -9.24 -7.10
N ALA A 140 22.49 -8.96 -8.29
CA ALA A 140 21.55 -7.86 -8.50
C ALA A 140 20.25 -8.03 -7.66
N ARG A 141 19.73 -9.26 -7.56
CA ARG A 141 18.59 -9.59 -6.66
C ARG A 141 18.89 -9.28 -5.19
N LYS A 142 20.07 -9.71 -4.71
CA LYS A 142 20.48 -9.39 -3.32
C LYS A 142 20.58 -7.89 -3.09
N MET A 143 21.12 -7.16 -4.04
CA MET A 143 21.20 -5.70 -3.95
C MET A 143 19.83 -5.05 -4.01
N GLN A 144 18.93 -5.50 -4.90
CA GLN A 144 17.53 -5.04 -4.93
C GLN A 144 16.84 -5.28 -3.60
N TYR A 145 17.00 -6.48 -3.01
CA TYR A 145 16.44 -6.78 -1.68
C TYR A 145 16.95 -5.84 -0.59
N VAL A 146 18.25 -5.52 -0.58
CA VAL A 146 18.81 -4.55 0.39
C VAL A 146 18.16 -3.17 0.21
N TRP A 147 18.01 -2.72 -1.04
CA TRP A 147 17.36 -1.45 -1.32
C TRP A 147 15.88 -1.45 -0.93
N THR A 148 15.17 -2.56 -1.14
CA THR A 148 13.77 -2.73 -0.68
C THR A 148 13.66 -2.64 0.83
N MET A 149 14.58 -3.26 1.57
CA MET A 149 14.59 -3.15 3.04
C MET A 149 14.86 -1.72 3.51
N LEU A 150 15.80 -1.01 2.89
CA LEU A 150 16.07 0.40 3.20
C LEU A 150 14.87 1.29 2.86
N TYR A 151 14.26 1.07 1.69
CA TYR A 151 13.04 1.76 1.28
C TYR A 151 11.94 1.59 2.33
N SER A 152 11.60 0.35 2.68
CA SER A 152 10.55 0.04 3.64
C SER A 152 10.84 0.65 5.02
N LEU A 153 12.06 0.52 5.52
CA LEU A 153 12.45 1.03 6.83
C LEU A 153 12.33 2.55 6.93
N PHE A 154 12.86 3.28 5.94
CA PHE A 154 12.91 4.73 6.00
C PHE A 154 11.62 5.40 5.54
N LEU A 155 10.79 4.71 4.76
CA LEU A 155 9.49 5.20 4.37
C LEU A 155 8.46 4.94 5.47
N ALA A 156 8.25 3.68 5.87
CA ALA A 156 7.26 3.36 6.91
C ALA A 156 7.67 3.85 8.30
N GLN A 157 8.98 4.00 8.55
CA GLN A 157 9.55 4.44 9.84
C GLN A 157 9.13 3.59 11.05
N VAL A 158 8.64 2.38 10.78
CA VAL A 158 8.22 1.41 11.79
C VAL A 158 9.14 0.21 11.73
N VAL A 159 9.59 -0.25 12.89
CA VAL A 159 10.29 -1.53 13.02
C VAL A 159 9.25 -2.59 13.34
N PRO A 160 9.03 -3.59 12.45
CA PRO A 160 8.06 -4.64 12.71
C PRO A 160 8.37 -5.36 14.04
N GLU A 161 7.40 -5.49 14.91
CA GLU A 161 7.57 -6.13 16.24
C GLU A 161 8.03 -7.59 16.14
N LYS A 162 7.64 -8.28 15.07
CA LYS A 162 8.00 -9.68 14.78
C LYS A 162 9.47 -9.86 14.38
N HIS A 163 10.19 -8.80 14.01
CA HIS A 163 11.61 -8.85 13.66
C HIS A 163 12.46 -8.50 14.90
N GLY A 164 12.40 -9.37 15.93
CA GLY A 164 13.32 -9.32 17.04
C GLY A 164 14.77 -9.67 16.62
N GLY A 165 15.73 -9.52 17.55
CA GLY A 165 17.12 -9.87 17.32
C GLY A 165 17.92 -8.80 16.55
N ILE A 166 18.96 -9.23 15.82
CA ILE A 166 19.96 -8.35 15.18
C ILE A 166 19.33 -7.39 14.16
N VAL A 167 18.35 -7.86 13.39
CA VAL A 167 17.66 -7.04 12.37
C VAL A 167 16.86 -5.91 13.00
N GLY A 168 16.10 -6.22 14.04
CA GLY A 168 15.32 -5.21 14.79
C GLY A 168 16.21 -4.18 15.49
N ALA A 169 17.31 -4.62 16.12
CA ALA A 169 18.28 -3.73 16.75
C ALA A 169 18.97 -2.83 15.72
N GLY A 170 19.40 -3.39 14.58
CA GLY A 170 20.01 -2.63 13.48
C GLY A 170 19.06 -1.59 12.89
N SER A 171 17.78 -1.95 12.69
CA SER A 171 16.75 -1.03 12.18
C SER A 171 16.50 0.14 13.14
N LYS A 172 16.39 -0.13 14.44
CA LYS A 172 16.27 0.92 15.50
C LYS A 172 17.50 1.83 15.51
N ALA A 173 18.71 1.26 15.41
CA ALA A 173 19.95 2.04 15.36
C ALA A 173 19.97 2.96 14.13
N LEU A 174 19.65 2.45 12.94
CA LEU A 174 19.58 3.25 11.71
C LEU A 174 18.57 4.40 11.85
N LEU A 175 17.36 4.14 12.30
CA LEU A 175 16.34 5.18 12.52
C LEU A 175 16.74 6.18 13.60
N SER A 176 17.55 5.80 14.59
CA SER A 176 18.06 6.70 15.63
C SER A 176 19.18 7.61 15.15
N ILE A 177 20.00 7.14 14.21
CA ILE A 177 21.10 7.92 13.61
C ILE A 177 20.51 8.91 12.58
N PHE A 178 19.62 8.45 11.72
CA PHE A 178 19.03 9.25 10.64
C PHE A 178 17.67 9.82 11.06
N ARG A 179 17.65 10.87 11.92
CA ARG A 179 16.42 11.41 12.53
C ARG A 179 15.69 12.47 11.71
N GLY A 180 16.35 13.15 10.77
CA GLY A 180 15.75 14.26 10.04
C GLY A 180 14.75 13.82 8.95
N LYS A 181 13.53 14.38 8.93
CA LYS A 181 12.50 14.07 7.90
C LYS A 181 13.08 14.15 6.48
N LYS A 182 13.73 15.27 6.12
CA LYS A 182 14.35 15.45 4.79
C LYS A 182 15.45 14.43 4.48
N LEU A 183 16.23 14.02 5.49
CA LEU A 183 17.28 13.02 5.30
C LEU A 183 16.68 11.64 5.07
N ARG A 184 15.68 11.26 5.85
CA ARG A 184 14.94 9.99 5.66
C ARG A 184 14.28 9.94 4.29
N GLU A 185 13.65 11.04 3.88
CA GLU A 185 13.05 11.16 2.55
C GLU A 185 14.10 10.98 1.44
N LYS A 186 15.26 11.62 1.54
CA LYS A 186 16.35 11.43 0.59
C LYS A 186 16.83 9.97 0.52
N ILE A 187 16.90 9.29 1.66
CA ILE A 187 17.33 7.88 1.73
C ILE A 187 16.30 6.99 1.03
N TRP A 188 15.02 7.07 1.41
CA TRP A 188 14.03 6.17 0.81
C TRP A 188 13.80 6.46 -0.68
N ARG A 189 13.83 7.72 -1.13
CA ARG A 189 13.77 8.04 -2.58
C ARG A 189 14.98 7.51 -3.35
N THR A 190 16.16 7.54 -2.73
CA THR A 190 17.35 6.93 -3.33
C THR A 190 17.22 5.41 -3.39
N ALA A 191 16.74 4.79 -2.32
CA ALA A 191 16.51 3.36 -2.28
C ALA A 191 15.47 2.92 -3.32
N GLU A 192 14.37 3.66 -3.46
CA GLU A 192 13.35 3.41 -4.48
C GLU A 192 13.96 3.42 -5.90
N LYS A 193 14.72 4.45 -6.25
CA LYS A 193 15.40 4.53 -7.57
C LYS A 193 16.28 3.32 -7.87
N HIS A 194 16.97 2.83 -6.85
CA HIS A 194 17.82 1.64 -7.01
C HIS A 194 17.04 0.34 -7.06
N MET A 195 15.92 0.26 -6.36
CA MET A 195 15.03 -0.89 -6.33
C MET A 195 14.32 -1.09 -7.67
N ILE A 196 13.80 -0.01 -8.27
CA ILE A 196 12.97 -0.03 -9.48
C ILE A 196 13.75 0.09 -10.80
N LYS A 197 15.08 0.15 -10.76
CA LYS A 197 15.92 0.40 -11.97
C LYS A 197 15.89 -0.74 -13.00
N TYR A 198 15.44 -1.92 -12.62
CA TYR A 198 15.32 -3.07 -13.49
C TYR A 198 13.99 -3.00 -14.26
N ARG A 199 14.10 -3.08 -15.59
CA ARG A 199 12.96 -3.01 -16.52
C ARG A 199 13.04 -4.14 -17.52
#